data_ed7fbcc0208792ca7f367680d950b1b8
#
_entry.id   ed7fbcc0208792ca7f367680d950b1b8
#
_cell.length_a   1.000
_cell.length_b   1.000
_cell.length_c   1.000
_cell.angle_alpha   90.00
_cell.angle_beta   90.00
_cell.angle_gamma   90.00
#
_symmetry.space_group_name_H-M   'P 1'
#
loop_
_entity.id
_entity.type
_entity.pdbx_description
1 polymer ?
#
loop_
_entity_poly.entity_id
_entity_poly.type
_entity_poly.pdbx_seq_one_letter_code
_entity_poly.pdbx_strand_id
1 'polypeptide(L)'
;IYVCCPTVYDKIHIGNARPLVVFDTFVRLLRYKYPKVTYVRNITDVDDKINDRLISEKITLRDLTDKTINDFQKDCTSLNNLYPDYEPRATEHISEMIKMIENLILNEFAYISKGHVLFNIKKFPEYGSLSNRTLDEMISGSRVEVADYKINPGDFVLWKPSEQNIPGWESPWGRGRPGWHIECSAMSKKYLGVQFDIHGGGADLIFPHHENEIAQSRCANNSNSLANYWMHNGLSLIHISEPTRQSK
;
A
#
# COMPACT_ATOMS: atom_id res chain seq x y z
N ILE A 1 -8.23 11.85 6.81
CA ILE A 1 -6.88 11.62 6.25
C ILE A 1 -6.50 10.15 6.31
N TYR A 2 -5.97 9.61 5.21
CA TYR A 2 -5.37 8.29 5.11
C TYR A 2 -3.87 8.42 4.84
N VAL A 3 -3.03 7.68 5.56
CA VAL A 3 -1.58 7.70 5.36
C VAL A 3 -1.06 6.28 5.17
N CYS A 4 -0.43 6.04 4.01
CA CYS A 4 0.22 4.77 3.74
C CYS A 4 1.45 4.59 4.63
N CYS A 5 1.52 3.42 5.29
CA CYS A 5 2.56 3.06 6.21
C CYS A 5 3.50 2.00 5.61
N PRO A 6 4.75 1.90 6.06
CA PRO A 6 5.66 0.87 5.60
C PRO A 6 5.19 -0.54 6.00
N THR A 7 5.67 -1.53 5.26
CA THR A 7 5.48 -2.95 5.57
C THR A 7 6.20 -3.32 6.88
N VAL A 8 5.48 -4.00 7.78
CA VAL A 8 5.99 -4.38 9.10
C VAL A 8 6.70 -5.74 9.07
N TYR A 9 7.80 -5.84 8.35
CA TYR A 9 8.61 -7.05 8.29
C TYR A 9 9.86 -6.98 9.18
N ASP A 10 10.32 -5.77 9.56
CA ASP A 10 11.50 -5.53 10.40
C ASP A 10 11.35 -4.22 11.17
N LYS A 11 12.32 -3.90 12.02
CA LYS A 11 12.39 -2.63 12.74
C LYS A 11 12.43 -1.46 11.75
N ILE A 12 11.75 -0.38 12.10
CA ILE A 12 11.82 0.85 11.31
C ILE A 12 13.19 1.51 11.46
N HIS A 13 13.63 2.18 10.42
CA HIS A 13 14.79 3.06 10.45
C HIS A 13 14.37 4.52 10.31
N ILE A 14 15.31 5.46 10.50
CA ILE A 14 15.02 6.90 10.51
C ILE A 14 14.30 7.37 9.24
N GLY A 15 14.55 6.76 8.09
CA GLY A 15 13.85 7.06 6.84
C GLY A 15 12.36 6.73 6.90
N ASN A 16 11.98 5.63 7.54
CA ASN A 16 10.59 5.26 7.75
C ASN A 16 9.92 6.11 8.86
N ALA A 17 10.68 6.56 9.84
CA ALA A 17 10.20 7.42 10.91
C ALA A 17 9.81 8.83 10.41
N ARG A 18 10.45 9.31 9.37
CA ARG A 18 10.19 10.67 8.83
C ARG A 18 8.73 10.89 8.41
N PRO A 19 8.09 10.03 7.59
CA PRO A 19 6.66 10.15 7.29
C PRO A 19 5.81 10.20 8.55
N LEU A 20 6.10 9.35 9.54
CA LEU A 20 5.34 9.28 10.79
C LEU A 20 5.32 10.62 11.52
N VAL A 21 6.49 11.25 11.71
CA VAL A 21 6.62 12.55 12.37
C VAL A 21 5.98 13.68 11.57
N VAL A 22 6.15 13.69 10.24
CA VAL A 22 5.58 14.71 9.36
C VAL A 22 4.05 14.66 9.41
N PHE A 23 3.47 13.49 9.25
CA PHE A 23 2.02 13.33 9.27
C PHE A 23 1.44 13.50 10.67
N ASP A 24 2.14 13.14 11.74
CA ASP A 24 1.73 13.43 13.11
C ASP A 24 1.61 14.95 13.33
N THR A 25 2.63 15.69 12.95
CA THR A 25 2.61 17.16 13.04
C THR A 25 1.45 17.76 12.25
N PHE A 26 1.20 17.25 11.06
CA PHE A 26 0.12 17.70 10.21
C PHE A 26 -1.26 17.34 10.80
N VAL A 27 -1.45 16.16 11.33
CA VAL A 27 -2.70 15.73 11.99
C VAL A 27 -2.98 16.61 13.23
N ARG A 28 -1.95 16.94 14.02
CA ARG A 28 -2.11 17.88 15.16
C ARG A 28 -2.57 19.25 14.70
N LEU A 29 -2.00 19.78 13.61
CA LEU A 29 -2.44 21.04 13.01
C LEU A 29 -3.89 20.97 12.52
N LEU A 30 -4.27 19.88 11.84
CA LEU A 30 -5.64 19.68 11.39
C LEU A 30 -6.62 19.63 12.57
N ARG A 31 -6.30 18.87 13.63
CA ARG A 31 -7.13 18.78 14.84
C ARG A 31 -7.24 20.11 15.60
N TYR A 32 -6.25 20.99 15.48
CA TYR A 32 -6.34 22.35 16.02
C TYR A 32 -7.29 23.23 15.19
N LYS A 33 -7.34 23.01 13.87
CA LYS A 33 -8.11 23.85 12.94
C LYS A 33 -9.55 23.39 12.74
N TYR A 34 -9.81 22.08 12.82
CA TYR A 34 -11.08 21.46 12.48
C TYR A 34 -11.64 20.67 13.66
N PRO A 35 -12.98 20.74 13.87
CA PRO A 35 -13.62 20.10 15.03
C PRO A 35 -13.59 18.56 14.98
N LYS A 36 -13.45 17.99 13.78
CA LYS A 36 -13.38 16.54 13.58
C LYS A 36 -12.35 16.20 12.53
N VAL A 37 -11.39 15.35 12.88
CA VAL A 37 -10.36 14.81 11.97
C VAL A 37 -10.24 13.32 12.25
N THR A 38 -10.58 12.50 11.26
CA THR A 38 -10.36 11.06 11.30
C THR A 38 -9.02 10.74 10.65
N TYR A 39 -8.10 10.17 11.42
CA TYR A 39 -6.77 9.77 10.98
C TYR A 39 -6.68 8.25 10.88
N VAL A 40 -6.44 7.75 9.67
CA VAL A 40 -6.27 6.33 9.38
C VAL A 40 -4.85 6.10 8.90
N ARG A 41 -4.18 5.08 9.47
CA ARG A 41 -2.84 4.64 9.08
C ARG A 41 -2.84 3.13 9.01
N ASN A 42 -2.55 2.56 7.86
CA ASN A 42 -2.60 1.10 7.70
C ASN A 42 -1.37 0.39 8.28
N ILE A 43 -1.52 -0.91 8.50
CA ILE A 43 -0.44 -1.86 8.73
C ILE A 43 -0.43 -2.86 7.57
N THR A 44 0.64 -2.87 6.78
CA THR A 44 0.89 -3.91 5.78
C THR A 44 1.57 -5.09 6.44
N ASP A 45 0.79 -6.10 6.79
CA ASP A 45 1.21 -7.31 7.48
C ASP A 45 1.12 -8.57 6.60
N VAL A 46 1.07 -8.39 5.28
CA VAL A 46 1.21 -9.43 4.25
C VAL A 46 2.06 -8.89 3.10
N ASP A 47 3.20 -9.54 2.82
CA ASP A 47 4.14 -9.14 1.77
C ASP A 47 5.12 -10.28 1.49
N ASP A 48 5.77 -10.28 0.34
CA ASP A 48 6.76 -11.30 0.00
C ASP A 48 7.95 -11.32 0.98
N LYS A 49 8.40 -10.15 1.46
CA LYS A 49 9.46 -10.05 2.47
C LYS A 49 9.06 -10.67 3.81
N ILE A 50 7.77 -10.56 4.16
CA ILE A 50 7.21 -11.24 5.33
C ILE A 50 7.28 -12.74 5.10
N ASN A 51 6.82 -13.24 3.94
CA ASN A 51 6.85 -14.66 3.60
C ASN A 51 8.28 -15.24 3.66
N ASP A 52 9.26 -14.53 3.11
CA ASP A 52 10.68 -14.94 3.16
C ASP A 52 11.17 -15.12 4.61
N ARG A 53 10.78 -14.21 5.50
CA ARG A 53 11.11 -14.33 6.94
C ARG A 53 10.40 -15.48 7.63
N LEU A 54 9.12 -15.72 7.32
CA LEU A 54 8.38 -16.86 7.89
C LEU A 54 9.07 -18.18 7.56
N ILE A 55 9.54 -18.33 6.32
CA ILE A 55 10.25 -19.53 5.85
C ILE A 55 11.61 -19.65 6.54
N SER A 56 12.40 -18.56 6.56
CA SER A 56 13.77 -18.58 7.09
C SER A 56 13.82 -18.74 8.62
N GLU A 57 12.91 -18.10 9.36
CA GLU A 57 12.86 -18.12 10.81
C GLU A 57 11.95 -19.23 11.37
N LYS A 58 11.16 -19.91 10.51
CA LYS A 58 10.21 -20.99 10.88
C LYS A 58 9.21 -20.53 11.95
N ILE A 59 8.70 -19.34 11.82
CA ILE A 59 7.72 -18.73 12.73
C ILE A 59 6.39 -18.53 12.02
N THR A 60 5.31 -18.32 12.77
CA THR A 60 4.00 -18.05 12.17
C THR A 60 3.88 -16.58 11.72
N LEU A 61 2.97 -16.32 10.76
CA LEU A 61 2.66 -14.96 10.33
C LEU A 61 2.30 -14.06 11.51
N ARG A 62 1.47 -14.57 12.42
CA ARG A 62 0.99 -13.79 13.55
C ARG A 62 2.10 -13.47 14.53
N ASP A 63 2.97 -14.43 14.86
CA ASP A 63 4.09 -14.22 15.78
C ASP A 63 5.05 -13.14 15.25
N LEU A 64 5.38 -13.19 13.95
CA LEU A 64 6.22 -12.18 13.32
C LEU A 64 5.56 -10.80 13.33
N THR A 65 4.33 -10.73 12.80
CA THR A 65 3.66 -9.43 12.61
C THR A 65 3.27 -8.79 13.93
N ASP A 66 2.77 -9.54 14.93
CA ASP A 66 2.45 -8.99 16.25
C ASP A 66 3.70 -8.44 16.95
N LYS A 67 4.83 -9.16 16.87
CA LYS A 67 6.11 -8.67 17.41
C LYS A 67 6.54 -7.37 16.71
N THR A 68 6.53 -7.37 15.39
CA THR A 68 7.02 -6.23 14.61
C THR A 68 6.11 -5.01 14.77
N ILE A 69 4.78 -5.21 14.83
CA ILE A 69 3.81 -4.15 15.12
C ILE A 69 4.02 -3.56 16.51
N ASN A 70 4.23 -4.42 17.52
CA ASN A 70 4.51 -3.95 18.88
C ASN A 70 5.80 -3.09 18.94
N ASP A 71 6.86 -3.52 18.24
CA ASP A 71 8.09 -2.75 18.17
C ASP A 71 7.87 -1.43 17.42
N PHE A 72 7.17 -1.45 16.28
CA PHE A 72 6.78 -0.27 15.54
C PHE A 72 5.99 0.74 16.39
N GLN A 73 5.01 0.27 17.17
CA GLN A 73 4.22 1.14 18.05
C GLN A 73 5.05 1.75 19.19
N LYS A 74 6.02 1.00 19.74
CA LYS A 74 6.97 1.55 20.73
C LYS A 74 7.83 2.65 20.11
N ASP A 75 8.32 2.43 18.88
CA ASP A 75 9.12 3.41 18.17
C ASP A 75 8.30 4.69 17.86
N CYS A 76 7.04 4.54 17.40
CA CYS A 76 6.11 5.66 17.23
C CYS A 76 5.89 6.44 18.54
N THR A 77 5.71 5.74 19.66
CA THR A 77 5.53 6.35 20.99
C THR A 77 6.79 7.09 21.42
N SER A 78 7.97 6.51 21.19
CA SER A 78 9.26 7.13 21.52
C SER A 78 9.52 8.42 20.72
N LEU A 79 8.93 8.51 19.52
CA LEU A 79 8.92 9.73 18.69
C LEU A 79 7.79 10.70 19.05
N ASN A 80 7.04 10.43 20.12
CA ASN A 80 5.87 11.21 20.56
C ASN A 80 4.77 11.35 19.51
N ASN A 81 4.64 10.36 18.62
CA ASN A 81 3.58 10.34 17.61
C ASN A 81 2.23 9.95 18.22
N LEU A 82 1.17 10.60 17.77
CA LEU A 82 -0.20 10.23 18.13
C LEU A 82 -0.56 8.86 17.52
N TYR A 83 -1.36 8.11 18.26
CA TYR A 83 -2.05 6.96 17.68
C TYR A 83 -3.07 7.44 16.65
N PRO A 84 -3.21 6.76 15.51
CA PRO A 84 -4.30 7.02 14.58
C PRO A 84 -5.64 6.63 15.21
N ASP A 85 -6.74 7.16 14.70
CA ASP A 85 -8.09 6.75 15.11
C ASP A 85 -8.40 5.31 14.68
N TYR A 86 -7.82 4.91 13.52
CA TYR A 86 -7.85 3.53 13.00
C TYR A 86 -6.49 3.12 12.48
N GLU A 87 -6.05 1.91 12.84
CA GLU A 87 -4.81 1.31 12.36
C GLU A 87 -5.09 -0.09 11.78
N PRO A 88 -5.80 -0.18 10.63
CA PRO A 88 -6.23 -1.44 10.06
C PRO A 88 -5.05 -2.29 9.56
N ARG A 89 -5.12 -3.61 9.81
CA ARG A 89 -4.19 -4.60 9.27
C ARG A 89 -4.70 -5.14 7.94
N ALA A 90 -3.84 -5.33 6.97
CA ALA A 90 -4.19 -5.87 5.66
C ALA A 90 -4.80 -7.28 5.78
N THR A 91 -4.24 -8.14 6.63
CA THR A 91 -4.74 -9.51 6.84
C THR A 91 -6.16 -9.58 7.42
N GLU A 92 -6.64 -8.54 8.06
CA GLU A 92 -8.01 -8.44 8.62
C GLU A 92 -9.02 -7.85 7.60
N HIS A 93 -8.56 -7.50 6.39
CA HIS A 93 -9.36 -6.81 5.38
C HIS A 93 -9.40 -7.53 4.02
N ILE A 94 -9.10 -8.83 4.01
CA ILE A 94 -9.07 -9.65 2.79
C ILE A 94 -10.41 -9.66 2.07
N SER A 95 -11.51 -9.72 2.81
CA SER A 95 -12.87 -9.72 2.23
C SER A 95 -13.19 -8.42 1.50
N GLU A 96 -12.75 -7.28 2.02
CA GLU A 96 -12.92 -5.98 1.38
C GLU A 96 -12.08 -5.87 0.09
N MET A 97 -10.87 -6.43 0.11
CA MET A 97 -9.99 -6.48 -1.06
C MET A 97 -10.59 -7.36 -2.16
N ILE A 98 -11.04 -8.57 -1.82
CA ILE A 98 -11.70 -9.49 -2.75
C ILE A 98 -12.90 -8.79 -3.39
N LYS A 99 -13.77 -8.16 -2.59
CA LYS A 99 -14.95 -7.45 -3.10
C LYS A 99 -14.59 -6.28 -4.02
N MET A 100 -13.50 -5.56 -3.74
CA MET A 100 -13.03 -4.50 -4.62
C MET A 100 -12.51 -5.05 -5.94
N ILE A 101 -11.79 -6.17 -5.91
CA ILE A 101 -11.28 -6.85 -7.10
C ILE A 101 -12.43 -7.39 -7.95
N GLU A 102 -13.48 -7.97 -7.34
CA GLU A 102 -14.70 -8.40 -8.05
C GLU A 102 -15.34 -7.24 -8.80
N ASN A 103 -15.45 -6.07 -8.17
CA ASN A 103 -15.96 -4.86 -8.82
C ASN A 103 -15.08 -4.43 -10.00
N LEU A 104 -13.75 -4.50 -9.87
CA LEU A 104 -12.83 -4.18 -10.96
C LEU A 104 -12.98 -5.14 -12.15
N ILE A 105 -13.22 -6.43 -11.89
CA ILE A 105 -13.50 -7.41 -12.94
C ILE A 105 -14.85 -7.12 -13.58
N LEU A 106 -15.90 -6.88 -12.77
CA LEU A 106 -17.24 -6.57 -13.25
C LEU A 106 -17.26 -5.32 -14.15
N ASN A 107 -16.46 -4.31 -13.76
CA ASN A 107 -16.32 -3.05 -14.52
C ASN A 107 -15.30 -3.16 -15.68
N GLU A 108 -14.81 -4.38 -15.97
CA GLU A 108 -13.84 -4.69 -17.04
C GLU A 108 -12.46 -4.03 -16.93
N PHE A 109 -12.08 -3.51 -15.76
CA PHE A 109 -10.75 -2.95 -15.52
C PHE A 109 -9.72 -4.00 -15.08
N ALA A 110 -10.15 -5.19 -14.70
CA ALA A 110 -9.28 -6.28 -14.30
C ALA A 110 -9.59 -7.56 -15.09
N TYR A 111 -8.59 -8.44 -15.19
CA TYR A 111 -8.69 -9.73 -15.87
C TYR A 111 -7.97 -10.83 -15.10
N ILE A 112 -8.37 -12.07 -15.36
CA ILE A 112 -7.78 -13.26 -14.76
C ILE A 112 -6.82 -13.89 -15.76
N SER A 113 -5.59 -14.22 -15.31
CA SER A 113 -4.60 -14.91 -16.12
C SER A 113 -3.70 -15.78 -15.25
N LYS A 114 -3.64 -17.08 -15.56
CA LYS A 114 -2.81 -18.09 -14.87
C LYS A 114 -2.93 -18.03 -13.33
N GLY A 115 -4.16 -17.93 -12.83
CA GLY A 115 -4.44 -17.85 -11.41
C GLY A 115 -4.16 -16.47 -10.75
N HIS A 116 -3.66 -15.50 -11.50
CA HIS A 116 -3.51 -14.11 -11.07
C HIS A 116 -4.72 -13.29 -11.48
N VAL A 117 -5.04 -12.24 -10.72
CA VAL A 117 -5.92 -11.16 -11.15
C VAL A 117 -5.08 -9.91 -11.32
N LEU A 118 -5.19 -9.27 -12.48
CA LEU A 118 -4.40 -8.11 -12.85
C LEU A 118 -5.28 -6.93 -13.23
N PHE A 119 -4.83 -5.73 -12.90
CA PHE A 119 -5.40 -4.49 -13.39
C PHE A 119 -4.87 -4.19 -14.78
N ASN A 120 -5.78 -3.89 -15.72
CA ASN A 120 -5.43 -3.50 -17.08
C ASN A 120 -5.27 -1.97 -17.18
N ILE A 121 -4.03 -1.49 -17.13
CA ILE A 121 -3.74 -0.04 -17.12
C ILE A 121 -4.22 0.68 -18.39
N LYS A 122 -4.28 -0.01 -19.53
CA LYS A 122 -4.77 0.59 -20.78
C LYS A 122 -6.26 0.91 -20.76
N LYS A 123 -7.01 0.31 -19.86
CA LYS A 123 -8.43 0.61 -19.65
C LYS A 123 -8.66 1.90 -18.83
N PHE A 124 -7.61 2.44 -18.21
CA PHE A 124 -7.67 3.67 -17.42
C PHE A 124 -6.77 4.76 -18.05
N PRO A 125 -7.29 5.58 -18.99
CA PRO A 125 -6.50 6.56 -19.76
C PRO A 125 -5.80 7.62 -18.90
N GLU A 126 -6.31 7.90 -17.69
CA GLU A 126 -5.74 8.87 -16.77
C GLU A 126 -4.59 8.31 -15.91
N TYR A 127 -4.18 7.05 -16.14
CA TYR A 127 -3.07 6.45 -15.41
C TYR A 127 -1.77 7.23 -15.62
N GLY A 128 -1.11 7.60 -14.53
CA GLY A 128 0.08 8.45 -14.55
C GLY A 128 -0.17 9.92 -14.21
N SER A 129 -1.43 10.32 -13.99
CA SER A 129 -1.79 11.72 -13.74
C SER A 129 -1.23 12.27 -12.42
N LEU A 130 -1.11 11.47 -11.36
CA LEU A 130 -0.53 11.88 -10.09
C LEU A 130 0.99 12.02 -10.17
N SER A 131 1.64 11.05 -10.81
CA SER A 131 3.09 11.00 -10.95
C SER A 131 3.62 11.90 -12.07
N ASN A 132 2.73 12.46 -12.89
CA ASN A 132 3.04 13.23 -14.09
C ASN A 132 4.01 12.48 -15.04
N ARG A 133 3.75 11.19 -15.23
CA ARG A 133 4.53 10.28 -16.07
C ARG A 133 3.67 9.71 -17.18
N THR A 134 4.25 9.58 -18.36
CA THR A 134 3.63 8.83 -19.46
C THR A 134 3.78 7.33 -19.25
N LEU A 135 2.88 6.55 -19.84
CA LEU A 135 2.93 5.08 -19.74
C LEU A 135 4.25 4.51 -20.28
N ASP A 136 4.79 5.10 -21.36
CA ASP A 136 6.06 4.67 -21.96
C ASP A 136 7.26 4.94 -21.04
N GLU A 137 7.28 6.07 -20.35
CA GLU A 137 8.31 6.37 -19.33
C GLU A 137 8.26 5.41 -18.16
N MET A 138 7.05 5.00 -17.76
CA MET A 138 6.86 4.05 -16.66
C MET A 138 7.34 2.65 -17.03
N ILE A 139 7.05 2.20 -18.26
CA ILE A 139 7.47 0.89 -18.77
C ILE A 139 8.99 0.87 -18.99
N SER A 140 9.56 1.92 -19.57
CA SER A 140 11.01 2.00 -19.85
C SER A 140 11.86 2.17 -18.60
N GLY A 141 11.33 2.83 -17.57
CA GLY A 141 12.01 3.02 -16.27
C GLY A 141 11.92 1.82 -15.33
N SER A 142 11.03 0.88 -15.59
CA SER A 142 10.91 -0.35 -14.80
C SER A 142 11.70 -1.46 -15.50
N ARG A 143 12.67 -2.07 -14.77
CA ARG A 143 13.26 -3.38 -15.13
C ARG A 143 12.24 -4.50 -14.92
N VAL A 144 11.06 -4.37 -15.54
CA VAL A 144 10.00 -5.36 -15.37
C VAL A 144 10.24 -6.47 -16.36
N GLU A 145 10.67 -7.62 -15.88
CA GLU A 145 10.46 -8.87 -16.63
C GLU A 145 8.98 -8.96 -16.97
N VAL A 146 8.69 -9.06 -18.25
CA VAL A 146 7.31 -9.23 -18.72
C VAL A 146 6.88 -10.63 -18.33
N ALA A 147 6.24 -10.75 -17.17
CA ALA A 147 5.71 -12.02 -16.71
C ALA A 147 4.65 -12.51 -17.73
N ASP A 148 4.70 -13.78 -18.05
CA ASP A 148 3.90 -14.44 -19.10
C ASP A 148 2.38 -14.48 -18.81
N TYR A 149 1.96 -14.06 -17.61
CA TYR A 149 0.56 -13.88 -17.23
C TYR A 149 0.04 -12.45 -17.48
N LYS A 150 0.89 -11.48 -17.87
CA LYS A 150 0.49 -10.10 -18.15
C LYS A 150 0.12 -9.90 -19.61
N ILE A 151 -0.96 -9.14 -19.87
CA ILE A 151 -1.32 -8.69 -21.23
C ILE A 151 -0.42 -7.51 -21.63
N ASN A 152 -0.20 -6.55 -20.72
CA ASN A 152 0.69 -5.42 -20.93
C ASN A 152 1.77 -5.38 -19.83
N PRO A 153 3.00 -4.96 -20.15
CA PRO A 153 4.09 -4.90 -19.16
C PRO A 153 3.75 -4.08 -17.91
N GLY A 154 2.99 -3.00 -18.07
CA GLY A 154 2.59 -2.12 -16.99
C GLY A 154 1.42 -2.63 -16.14
N ASP A 155 0.71 -3.69 -16.55
CA ASP A 155 -0.37 -4.25 -15.75
C ASP A 155 0.15 -4.72 -14.39
N PHE A 156 -0.61 -4.47 -13.33
CA PHE A 156 -0.17 -4.80 -11.97
C PHE A 156 -1.09 -5.77 -11.27
N VAL A 157 -0.52 -6.53 -10.34
CA VAL A 157 -1.20 -7.62 -9.65
C VAL A 157 -2.15 -7.08 -8.60
N LEU A 158 -3.40 -7.56 -8.64
CA LEU A 158 -4.44 -7.34 -7.63
C LEU A 158 -4.54 -8.54 -6.68
N TRP A 159 -4.38 -9.77 -7.23
CA TRP A 159 -4.40 -11.02 -6.50
C TRP A 159 -3.41 -11.98 -7.14
N LYS A 160 -2.62 -12.69 -6.31
CA LYS A 160 -1.66 -13.70 -6.79
C LYS A 160 -1.79 -15.00 -6.04
N PRO A 161 -1.57 -16.17 -6.70
CA PRO A 161 -1.63 -17.47 -6.07
C PRO A 161 -0.67 -17.58 -4.87
N SER A 162 -1.05 -18.32 -3.85
CA SER A 162 -0.20 -18.66 -2.71
C SER A 162 -0.09 -20.17 -2.57
N GLU A 163 1.15 -20.64 -2.45
CA GLU A 163 1.43 -22.05 -2.15
C GLU A 163 1.01 -22.39 -0.71
N GLN A 164 0.91 -23.69 -0.40
CA GLN A 164 0.42 -24.16 0.90
C GLN A 164 1.30 -23.74 2.09
N ASN A 165 2.60 -23.57 1.86
CA ASN A 165 3.62 -23.21 2.86
C ASN A 165 3.73 -21.71 3.16
N ILE A 166 2.99 -20.87 2.45
CA ILE A 166 2.96 -19.42 2.66
C ILE A 166 1.54 -18.93 2.95
N PRO A 167 1.37 -17.78 3.60
CA PRO A 167 0.06 -17.18 3.85
C PRO A 167 -0.78 -17.06 2.58
N GLY A 168 -2.05 -17.37 2.71
CA GLY A 168 -3.00 -17.27 1.60
C GLY A 168 -4.43 -17.49 2.08
N TRP A 169 -5.36 -16.89 1.38
CA TRP A 169 -6.79 -16.89 1.66
C TRP A 169 -7.57 -17.41 0.47
N GLU A 170 -8.72 -18.00 0.76
CA GLU A 170 -9.62 -18.46 -0.29
C GLU A 170 -10.26 -17.27 -1.01
N SER A 171 -10.38 -17.37 -2.32
CA SER A 171 -10.99 -16.36 -3.17
C SER A 171 -11.71 -17.00 -4.35
N PRO A 172 -12.55 -16.26 -5.10
CA PRO A 172 -13.17 -16.77 -6.34
C PRO A 172 -12.16 -17.22 -7.41
N TRP A 173 -10.91 -16.78 -7.29
CA TRP A 173 -9.81 -17.09 -8.24
C TRP A 173 -8.86 -18.16 -7.72
N GLY A 174 -9.20 -18.80 -6.61
CA GLY A 174 -8.38 -19.76 -5.89
C GLY A 174 -7.65 -19.19 -4.70
N ARG A 175 -6.95 -20.06 -3.96
CA ARG A 175 -6.15 -19.68 -2.81
C ARG A 175 -5.00 -18.77 -3.21
N GLY A 176 -4.90 -17.61 -2.57
CA GLY A 176 -3.91 -16.60 -2.92
C GLY A 176 -3.79 -15.49 -1.88
N ARG A 177 -3.13 -14.41 -2.28
CA ARG A 177 -2.91 -13.22 -1.47
C ARG A 177 -3.10 -11.94 -2.28
N PRO A 178 -3.45 -10.82 -1.65
CA PRO A 178 -3.59 -9.55 -2.33
C PRO A 178 -2.26 -9.04 -2.90
N GLY A 179 -2.33 -8.24 -3.95
CA GLY A 179 -1.25 -7.36 -4.35
C GLY A 179 -1.13 -6.20 -3.35
N TRP A 180 0.05 -5.62 -3.25
CA TRP A 180 0.35 -4.58 -2.27
C TRP A 180 -0.57 -3.33 -2.36
N HIS A 181 -0.99 -2.96 -3.56
CA HIS A 181 -1.71 -1.69 -3.76
C HIS A 181 -3.21 -1.76 -3.41
N ILE A 182 -3.84 -2.95 -3.53
CA ILE A 182 -5.27 -3.12 -3.26
C ILE A 182 -5.59 -2.99 -1.76
N GLU A 183 -4.60 -3.22 -0.90
CA GLU A 183 -4.75 -3.12 0.55
C GLU A 183 -5.21 -1.73 0.96
N CYS A 184 -4.44 -0.70 0.59
CA CYS A 184 -4.75 0.68 0.94
C CYS A 184 -6.04 1.17 0.29
N SER A 185 -6.31 0.79 -0.96
CA SER A 185 -7.56 1.13 -1.64
C SER A 185 -8.80 0.56 -0.92
N ALA A 186 -8.73 -0.69 -0.47
CA ALA A 186 -9.85 -1.33 0.23
C ALA A 186 -10.01 -0.77 1.66
N MET A 187 -8.91 -0.61 2.39
CA MET A 187 -8.94 -0.11 3.76
C MET A 187 -9.34 1.36 3.82
N SER A 188 -8.81 2.23 2.95
CA SER A 188 -9.23 3.64 2.90
C SER A 188 -10.71 3.78 2.63
N LYS A 189 -11.25 3.02 1.67
CA LYS A 189 -12.68 2.99 1.38
C LYS A 189 -13.52 2.57 2.59
N LYS A 190 -13.09 1.55 3.34
CA LYS A 190 -13.82 1.05 4.51
C LYS A 190 -13.93 2.10 5.61
N TYR A 191 -12.86 2.82 5.89
CA TYR A 191 -12.79 3.75 7.03
C TYR A 191 -13.15 5.19 6.69
N LEU A 192 -12.92 5.62 5.45
CA LEU A 192 -13.11 7.01 5.03
C LEU A 192 -14.12 7.18 3.90
N GLY A 193 -14.60 6.08 3.31
CA GLY A 193 -15.55 6.12 2.18
C GLY A 193 -14.86 6.12 0.82
N VAL A 194 -15.67 6.26 -0.24
CA VAL A 194 -15.22 6.19 -1.64
C VAL A 194 -14.27 7.34 -2.00
N GLN A 195 -14.53 8.50 -1.42
CA GLN A 195 -13.72 9.71 -1.56
C GLN A 195 -13.51 10.34 -0.20
N PHE A 196 -12.30 10.81 0.06
CA PHE A 196 -11.93 11.47 1.31
C PHE A 196 -11.01 12.67 1.08
N ASP A 197 -10.70 13.41 2.14
CA ASP A 197 -10.05 14.72 1.97
C ASP A 197 -8.57 14.60 1.61
N ILE A 198 -7.77 13.87 2.40
CA ILE A 198 -6.31 13.89 2.29
C ILE A 198 -5.75 12.48 2.26
N HIS A 199 -4.95 12.19 1.21
CA HIS A 199 -4.13 10.98 1.14
C HIS A 199 -2.66 11.34 1.23
N GLY A 200 -1.91 10.60 2.04
CA GLY A 200 -0.52 10.90 2.33
C GLY A 200 0.42 9.70 2.35
N GLY A 201 1.71 9.99 2.19
CA GLY A 201 2.78 8.99 2.25
C GLY A 201 4.15 9.55 1.90
N GLY A 202 5.14 8.71 1.77
CA GLY A 202 6.46 9.08 1.26
C GLY A 202 6.42 9.42 -0.24
N ALA A 203 7.35 10.22 -0.71
CA ALA A 203 7.46 10.57 -2.14
C ALA A 203 7.75 9.34 -3.04
N ASP A 204 8.33 8.29 -2.49
CA ASP A 204 8.54 7.00 -3.14
C ASP A 204 7.23 6.26 -3.43
N LEU A 205 6.16 6.57 -2.70
CA LEU A 205 4.85 5.96 -2.89
C LEU A 205 4.03 6.63 -4.02
N ILE A 206 4.43 7.82 -4.50
CA ILE A 206 3.73 8.48 -5.60
C ILE A 206 3.56 7.52 -6.76
N PHE A 207 4.64 6.85 -7.14
CA PHE A 207 4.65 5.84 -8.18
C PHE A 207 5.49 4.62 -7.77
N PRO A 208 4.96 3.39 -7.92
CA PRO A 208 3.65 3.08 -8.52
C PRO A 208 2.47 3.05 -7.53
N HIS A 209 2.70 3.13 -6.20
CA HIS A 209 1.72 2.74 -5.18
C HIS A 209 0.45 3.61 -5.22
N HIS A 210 0.55 4.92 -5.03
CA HIS A 210 -0.60 5.83 -5.01
C HIS A 210 -1.27 5.96 -6.40
N GLU A 211 -0.49 5.90 -7.48
CA GLU A 211 -1.04 5.86 -8.82
C GLU A 211 -1.94 4.63 -9.03
N ASN A 212 -1.48 3.46 -8.55
CA ASN A 212 -2.26 2.23 -8.59
C ASN A 212 -3.50 2.29 -7.70
N GLU A 213 -3.42 2.93 -6.54
CA GLU A 213 -4.58 3.14 -5.67
C GLU A 213 -5.65 4.02 -6.31
N ILE A 214 -5.24 5.09 -7.00
CA ILE A 214 -6.16 5.94 -7.77
C ILE A 214 -6.90 5.10 -8.81
N ALA A 215 -6.16 4.34 -9.63
CA ALA A 215 -6.73 3.51 -10.67
C ALA A 215 -7.72 2.48 -10.08
N GLN A 216 -7.32 1.75 -9.05
CA GLN A 216 -8.16 0.76 -8.38
C GLN A 216 -9.44 1.38 -7.79
N SER A 217 -9.28 2.44 -7.01
CA SER A 217 -10.39 3.04 -6.27
C SER A 217 -11.39 3.70 -7.19
N ARG A 218 -10.94 4.45 -8.19
CA ARG A 218 -11.82 5.12 -9.16
C ARG A 218 -12.57 4.10 -10.00
N CYS A 219 -11.88 3.11 -10.53
CA CYS A 219 -12.47 2.11 -11.42
C CYS A 219 -13.41 1.13 -10.67
N ALA A 220 -13.06 0.74 -9.44
CA ALA A 220 -13.91 -0.15 -8.64
C ALA A 220 -15.20 0.52 -8.14
N ASN A 221 -15.19 1.85 -7.98
CA ASN A 221 -16.29 2.60 -7.39
C ASN A 221 -17.03 3.51 -8.38
N ASN A 222 -16.62 3.54 -9.65
CA ASN A 222 -17.13 4.47 -10.66
C ASN A 222 -17.08 5.94 -10.16
N SER A 223 -15.97 6.31 -9.51
CA SER A 223 -15.77 7.64 -8.93
C SER A 223 -14.75 8.46 -9.71
N ASN A 224 -14.86 9.77 -9.63
CA ASN A 224 -13.92 10.68 -10.32
C ASN A 224 -12.66 10.96 -9.50
N SER A 225 -12.63 10.63 -8.21
CA SER A 225 -11.51 10.91 -7.32
C SER A 225 -11.45 9.88 -6.19
N LEU A 226 -10.25 9.63 -5.66
CA LEU A 226 -10.00 8.91 -4.42
C LEU A 226 -9.82 9.88 -3.25
N ALA A 227 -8.98 10.90 -3.43
CA ALA A 227 -8.72 11.93 -2.44
C ALA A 227 -8.71 13.32 -3.07
N ASN A 228 -9.13 14.34 -2.30
CA ASN A 228 -9.15 15.72 -2.76
C ASN A 228 -7.74 16.31 -2.79
N TYR A 229 -6.89 15.94 -1.81
CA TYR A 229 -5.53 16.43 -1.67
C TYR A 229 -4.55 15.28 -1.48
N TRP A 230 -3.39 15.40 -2.10
CA TRP A 230 -2.27 14.47 -1.97
C TRP A 230 -1.11 15.17 -1.27
N MET A 231 -0.57 14.55 -0.24
CA MET A 231 0.58 15.07 0.49
C MET A 231 1.70 14.05 0.54
N HIS A 232 2.86 14.42 0.01
CA HIS A 232 4.04 13.55 0.01
C HIS A 232 5.20 14.23 0.73
N ASN A 233 5.77 13.54 1.71
CA ASN A 233 7.01 14.00 2.34
C ASN A 233 8.22 13.50 1.56
N GLY A 234 9.27 14.30 1.48
CA GLY A 234 10.53 13.89 0.87
C GLY A 234 11.13 12.70 1.58
N LEU A 235 11.78 11.81 0.82
CA LEU A 235 12.54 10.69 1.37
C LEU A 235 13.74 11.19 2.16
N SER A 236 14.01 10.55 3.29
CA SER A 236 15.32 10.64 3.92
C SER A 236 16.23 9.65 3.21
N LEU A 237 17.14 10.16 2.38
CA LEU A 237 18.14 9.32 1.74
C LEU A 237 19.12 8.84 2.81
N ILE A 238 19.26 7.53 2.96
CA ILE A 238 20.13 6.91 3.99
C ILE A 238 21.56 7.47 3.95
N HIS A 239 22.09 7.74 2.76
CA HIS A 239 23.43 8.34 2.61
C HIS A 239 23.52 9.82 2.99
N ILE A 240 22.39 10.50 3.22
CA ILE A 240 22.35 11.86 3.79
C ILE A 240 22.14 11.81 5.30
N SER A 241 21.38 10.82 5.80
CA SER A 241 21.02 10.67 7.21
C SER A 241 22.00 9.78 7.98
N GLU A 242 22.71 8.87 7.32
CA GLU A 242 23.80 8.10 7.90
C GLU A 242 25.14 8.68 7.39
N PRO A 243 26.02 9.17 8.29
CA PRO A 243 27.38 9.45 7.89
C PRO A 243 28.01 8.14 7.44
N THR A 244 28.15 8.01 6.13
CA THR A 244 28.96 7.01 5.44
C THR A 244 29.30 5.78 6.28
N ARG A 245 28.63 4.66 6.09
CA ARG A 245 29.29 3.37 6.22
C ARG A 245 30.40 3.35 5.15
N GLN A 246 31.54 3.91 5.51
CA GLN A 246 32.77 3.63 4.77
C GLN A 246 32.93 2.12 4.82
N SER A 247 32.77 1.49 3.66
CA SER A 247 33.25 0.13 3.44
C SER A 247 34.70 0.08 3.89
N LYS A 248 34.96 -0.62 4.99
CA LYS A 248 36.31 -1.10 5.29
C LYS A 248 36.56 -2.33 4.43
#